data_f646ad55345a2d79e09614af1d4feb79
#
_entry.id   f646ad55345a2d79e09614af1d4feb79
#
_cell.length_a   1.000
_cell.length_b   1.000
_cell.length_c   1.000
_cell.angle_alpha   90.00
_cell.angle_beta   90.00
_cell.angle_gamma   90.00
#
_symmetry.space_group_name_H-M   'P 1'
#
loop_
_entity.id
_entity.type
_entity.pdbx_description
1 polymer ?
#
loop_
_entity_poly.entity_id
_entity_poly.type
_entity_poly.pdbx_seq_one_letter_code
_entity_poly.pdbx_strand_id
1 'polypeptide(L)'
;MLPIINVDLDALLANEAPIILELGAAGKKDGRISIDHLNLPGVDIVANLEEGLSFLPDYSVDAIHSSSFLEHIDNLDLLMQEMWRVLKPTGKKHLFVPHFSNPYHYSDYTHKRFFGLYSFEYFSKSNYGFNRKVPQFYNDNSFVTESIKLVFKSPWKYRNKVQEEIWQANK
;
A
#
# COMPACT_ATOMS: atom_id res chain seq x y z
N MET A 1 -11.65 12.33 12.57
CA MET A 1 -11.60 13.77 12.13
C MET A 1 -12.16 13.83 10.73
N LEU A 2 -13.02 14.84 10.39
CA LEU A 2 -13.50 14.98 9.00
C LEU A 2 -12.29 15.29 8.09
N PRO A 3 -12.24 14.70 6.89
CA PRO A 3 -11.17 14.98 5.94
C PRO A 3 -11.21 16.43 5.48
N ILE A 4 -10.02 17.01 5.24
CA ILE A 4 -9.89 18.32 4.58
C ILE A 4 -9.57 18.04 3.11
N ILE A 5 -10.45 18.43 2.23
CA ILE A 5 -10.35 18.22 0.79
C ILE A 5 -9.85 19.50 0.13
N ASN A 6 -8.60 19.49 -0.32
CA ASN A 6 -7.92 20.65 -0.95
C ASN A 6 -8.10 20.70 -2.48
N VAL A 7 -8.85 19.74 -3.05
CA VAL A 7 -9.15 19.61 -4.48
C VAL A 7 -10.66 19.56 -4.69
N ASP A 8 -11.12 19.86 -5.89
CA ASP A 8 -12.54 19.68 -6.25
C ASP A 8 -12.80 18.18 -6.50
N LEU A 9 -13.19 17.46 -5.43
CA LEU A 9 -13.42 16.02 -5.48
C LEU A 9 -14.60 15.66 -6.39
N ASP A 10 -15.65 16.49 -6.40
CA ASP A 10 -16.82 16.25 -7.24
C ASP A 10 -16.46 16.37 -8.72
N ALA A 11 -15.68 17.39 -9.08
CA ALA A 11 -15.16 17.54 -10.44
C ALA A 11 -14.22 16.38 -10.83
N LEU A 12 -13.38 15.90 -9.92
CA LEU A 12 -12.52 14.73 -10.16
C LEU A 12 -13.33 13.45 -10.39
N LEU A 13 -14.36 13.22 -9.57
CA LEU A 13 -15.25 12.05 -9.68
C LEU A 13 -16.14 12.10 -10.93
N ALA A 14 -16.49 13.29 -11.42
CA ALA A 14 -17.28 13.48 -12.64
C ALA A 14 -16.44 13.40 -13.92
N ASN A 15 -15.11 13.45 -13.82
CA ASN A 15 -14.22 13.40 -14.97
C ASN A 15 -14.00 11.94 -15.44
N GLU A 16 -13.82 11.74 -16.75
CA GLU A 16 -13.47 10.45 -17.34
C GLU A 16 -11.98 10.07 -17.14
N ALA A 17 -11.14 10.99 -16.64
CA ALA A 17 -9.74 10.72 -16.37
C ALA A 17 -9.57 9.69 -15.23
N PRO A 18 -8.58 8.78 -15.31
CA PRO A 18 -8.33 7.81 -14.27
C PRO A 18 -8.03 8.47 -12.92
N ILE A 19 -8.70 7.99 -11.87
CA ILE A 19 -8.44 8.41 -10.49
C ILE A 19 -7.39 7.49 -9.89
N ILE A 20 -6.22 8.04 -9.63
CA ILE A 20 -5.09 7.34 -9.05
C ILE A 20 -4.73 7.98 -7.71
N LEU A 21 -4.77 7.20 -6.63
CA LEU A 21 -4.45 7.67 -5.29
C LEU A 21 -3.00 7.34 -4.91
N GLU A 22 -2.37 8.21 -4.13
CA GLU A 22 -1.14 7.93 -3.39
C GLU A 22 -1.41 8.06 -1.89
N LEU A 23 -1.33 6.95 -1.16
CA LEU A 23 -1.55 6.91 0.29
C LEU A 23 -0.23 7.10 1.05
N GLY A 24 -0.21 8.01 2.02
CA GLY A 24 1.00 8.37 2.76
C GLY A 24 1.98 9.17 1.89
N ALA A 25 1.47 10.15 1.15
CA ALA A 25 2.20 10.85 0.09
C ALA A 25 3.31 11.79 0.61
N ALA A 26 3.28 12.19 1.89
CA ALA A 26 4.24 13.14 2.48
C ALA A 26 4.47 14.41 1.62
N GLY A 27 3.41 14.89 0.95
CA GLY A 27 3.45 16.11 0.14
C GLY A 27 4.08 15.96 -1.26
N LYS A 28 4.31 14.75 -1.75
CA LYS A 28 4.81 14.52 -3.12
C LYS A 28 3.71 14.78 -4.15
N LYS A 29 4.07 15.49 -5.23
CA LYS A 29 3.20 15.67 -6.40
C LYS A 29 3.80 14.96 -7.61
N ASP A 30 3.09 13.94 -8.10
CA ASP A 30 3.47 13.20 -9.31
C ASP A 30 2.27 12.94 -10.25
N GLY A 31 1.21 13.75 -10.09
CA GLY A 31 -0.02 13.64 -10.87
C GLY A 31 -1.06 12.71 -10.26
N ARG A 32 -0.75 12.03 -9.15
CA ARG A 32 -1.71 11.25 -8.36
C ARG A 32 -2.41 12.14 -7.34
N ILE A 33 -3.60 11.75 -6.91
CA ILE A 33 -4.30 12.39 -5.81
C ILE A 33 -3.65 11.93 -4.51
N SER A 34 -2.97 12.85 -3.85
CA SER A 34 -2.19 12.57 -2.65
C SER A 34 -3.06 12.64 -1.40
N ILE A 35 -2.98 11.60 -0.55
CA ILE A 35 -3.69 11.53 0.72
C ILE A 35 -2.66 11.35 1.84
N ASP A 36 -2.73 12.21 2.85
CA ASP A 36 -1.87 12.12 4.04
C ASP A 36 -2.63 12.62 5.27
N HIS A 37 -2.16 12.25 6.47
CA HIS A 37 -2.72 12.78 7.72
C HIS A 37 -2.18 14.18 8.07
N LEU A 38 -1.05 14.56 7.46
CA LEU A 38 -0.42 15.87 7.63
C LEU A 38 -0.87 16.81 6.53
N ASN A 39 -1.24 18.04 6.93
CA ASN A 39 -1.55 19.11 5.98
C ASN A 39 -0.25 19.75 5.46
N LEU A 40 0.39 19.06 4.53
CA LEU A 40 1.64 19.50 3.90
C LEU A 40 1.37 20.11 2.51
N PRO A 41 2.23 21.03 2.05
CA PRO A 41 2.14 21.52 0.68
C PRO A 41 2.17 20.37 -0.33
N GLY A 42 1.16 20.29 -1.18
CA GLY A 42 1.06 19.22 -2.17
C GLY A 42 0.20 18.03 -1.74
N VAL A 43 -0.37 18.02 -0.53
CA VAL A 43 -1.40 17.07 -0.13
C VAL A 43 -2.76 17.53 -0.63
N ASP A 44 -3.41 16.69 -1.42
CA ASP A 44 -4.72 16.99 -2.01
C ASP A 44 -5.86 16.68 -1.05
N ILE A 45 -5.72 15.64 -0.23
CA ILE A 45 -6.71 15.26 0.79
C ILE A 45 -5.99 14.98 2.11
N VAL A 46 -6.35 15.72 3.15
CA VAL A 46 -5.85 15.49 4.51
C VAL A 46 -6.84 14.61 5.24
N ALA A 47 -6.46 13.36 5.51
CA ALA A 47 -7.34 12.39 6.17
C ALA A 47 -6.56 11.41 7.03
N ASN A 48 -7.19 10.98 8.13
CA ASN A 48 -6.68 9.89 8.95
C ASN A 48 -7.06 8.56 8.31
N LEU A 49 -6.13 7.90 7.66
CA LEU A 49 -6.36 6.63 6.96
C LEU A 49 -6.59 5.43 7.92
N GLU A 50 -6.38 5.60 9.22
CA GLU A 50 -6.86 4.65 10.24
C GLU A 50 -8.40 4.60 10.34
N GLU A 51 -9.08 5.63 9.82
CA GLU A 51 -10.54 5.74 9.76
C GLU A 51 -11.10 5.30 8.39
N GLY A 52 -10.23 4.86 7.48
CA GLY A 52 -10.59 4.38 6.14
C GLY A 52 -10.69 5.50 5.09
N LEU A 53 -11.46 5.23 4.02
CA LEU A 53 -11.62 6.07 2.84
C LEU A 53 -13.09 6.46 2.61
N SER A 54 -13.88 6.60 3.67
CA SER A 54 -15.35 6.81 3.61
C SER A 54 -15.79 8.04 2.82
N PHE A 55 -14.88 8.97 2.57
CA PHE A 55 -15.11 10.16 1.73
C PHE A 55 -15.05 9.88 0.22
N LEU A 56 -14.66 8.66 -0.18
CA LEU A 56 -14.66 8.22 -1.58
C LEU A 56 -15.81 7.23 -1.82
N PRO A 57 -16.54 7.36 -2.95
CA PRO A 57 -17.56 6.41 -3.34
C PRO A 57 -17.00 5.00 -3.63
N ASP A 58 -17.88 4.00 -3.59
CA ASP A 58 -17.57 2.66 -4.07
C ASP A 58 -17.19 2.69 -5.55
N TYR A 59 -16.22 1.87 -5.93
CA TYR A 59 -15.81 1.67 -7.33
C TYR A 59 -15.44 2.97 -8.07
N SER A 60 -14.89 3.97 -7.37
CA SER A 60 -14.54 5.26 -7.95
C SER A 60 -13.08 5.37 -8.37
N VAL A 61 -12.20 4.50 -7.88
CA VAL A 61 -10.75 4.61 -8.01
C VAL A 61 -10.19 3.60 -8.99
N ASP A 62 -9.34 4.03 -9.91
CA ASP A 62 -8.69 3.18 -10.91
C ASP A 62 -7.42 2.51 -10.38
N ALA A 63 -6.63 3.23 -9.57
CA ALA A 63 -5.45 2.65 -8.95
C ALA A 63 -5.12 3.30 -7.59
N ILE A 64 -4.51 2.50 -6.72
CA ILE A 64 -3.99 2.95 -5.42
C ILE A 64 -2.50 2.63 -5.36
N HIS A 65 -1.71 3.62 -5.02
CA HIS A 65 -0.30 3.49 -4.72
C HIS A 65 -0.05 3.77 -3.24
N SER A 66 0.91 3.05 -2.67
CA SER A 66 1.38 3.29 -1.30
C SER A 66 2.84 2.87 -1.20
N SER A 67 3.67 3.74 -0.66
CA SER A 67 5.10 3.48 -0.53
C SER A 67 5.61 3.86 0.86
N SER A 68 6.07 2.87 1.60
CA SER A 68 6.59 3.04 2.98
C SER A 68 5.60 3.77 3.88
N PHE A 69 4.36 3.30 3.89
CA PHE A 69 3.27 3.88 4.66
C PHE A 69 2.50 2.83 5.47
N LEU A 70 2.20 1.66 4.87
CA LEU A 70 1.36 0.64 5.53
C LEU A 70 2.00 0.06 6.80
N GLU A 71 3.31 0.14 6.94
CA GLU A 71 4.04 -0.24 8.15
C GLU A 71 3.68 0.62 9.38
N HIS A 72 3.12 1.80 9.16
CA HIS A 72 2.71 2.73 10.22
C HIS A 72 1.25 2.58 10.64
N ILE A 73 0.45 1.80 9.91
CA ILE A 73 -1.00 1.68 10.10
C ILE A 73 -1.35 0.62 11.15
N ASP A 74 -2.12 0.99 12.18
CA ASP A 74 -2.65 0.06 13.19
C ASP A 74 -3.83 -0.74 12.64
N ASN A 75 -4.75 -0.10 11.92
CA ASN A 75 -5.97 -0.74 11.40
C ASN A 75 -5.85 -1.12 9.93
N LEU A 76 -4.88 -2.01 9.62
CA LEU A 76 -4.62 -2.45 8.24
C LEU A 76 -5.83 -3.18 7.63
N ASP A 77 -6.57 -3.94 8.42
CA ASP A 77 -7.73 -4.69 7.92
C ASP A 77 -8.81 -3.73 7.39
N LEU A 78 -9.15 -2.69 8.14
CA LEU A 78 -10.08 -1.67 7.69
C LEU A 78 -9.57 -0.96 6.43
N LEU A 79 -8.30 -0.55 6.41
CA LEU A 79 -7.76 0.16 5.26
C LEU A 79 -7.74 -0.73 3.99
N MET A 80 -7.41 -2.01 4.13
CA MET A 80 -7.46 -2.96 3.01
C MET A 80 -8.89 -3.20 2.52
N GLN A 81 -9.88 -3.25 3.42
CA GLN A 81 -11.29 -3.35 3.08
C GLN A 81 -11.77 -2.09 2.34
N GLU A 82 -11.38 -0.91 2.80
CA GLU A 82 -11.72 0.34 2.14
C GLU A 82 -11.05 0.49 0.77
N MET A 83 -9.78 0.08 0.63
CA MET A 83 -9.14 -0.02 -0.68
C MET A 83 -9.93 -0.95 -1.61
N TRP A 84 -10.46 -2.07 -1.10
CA TRP A 84 -11.29 -2.99 -1.89
C TRP A 84 -12.59 -2.32 -2.32
N ARG A 85 -13.25 -1.61 -1.42
CA ARG A 85 -14.52 -0.93 -1.67
C ARG A 85 -14.41 0.17 -2.73
N VAL A 86 -13.38 1.01 -2.62
CA VAL A 86 -13.24 2.18 -3.51
C VAL A 86 -12.66 1.82 -4.88
N LEU A 87 -11.89 0.72 -4.99
CA LEU A 87 -11.32 0.30 -6.26
C LEU A 87 -12.39 -0.21 -7.22
N LYS A 88 -12.31 0.21 -8.48
CA LYS A 88 -13.09 -0.38 -9.56
C LYS A 88 -12.78 -1.87 -9.72
N PRO A 89 -13.67 -2.68 -10.31
CA PRO A 89 -13.42 -4.13 -10.49
C PRO A 89 -12.13 -4.47 -11.24
N THR A 90 -11.66 -3.60 -12.13
CA THR A 90 -10.38 -3.70 -12.85
C THR A 90 -9.26 -2.90 -12.22
N GLY A 91 -9.56 -2.21 -11.10
CA GLY A 91 -8.62 -1.33 -10.41
C GLY A 91 -7.45 -2.09 -9.80
N LYS A 92 -6.31 -1.43 -9.69
CA LYS A 92 -5.07 -2.04 -9.22
C LYS A 92 -4.53 -1.32 -7.98
N LYS A 93 -3.88 -2.09 -7.10
CA LYS A 93 -3.09 -1.51 -6.02
C LYS A 93 -1.62 -1.89 -6.16
N HIS A 94 -0.75 -0.92 -5.93
CA HIS A 94 0.70 -1.06 -5.94
C HIS A 94 1.23 -0.70 -4.55
N LEU A 95 1.62 -1.72 -3.79
CA LEU A 95 2.04 -1.55 -2.41
C LEU A 95 3.55 -1.82 -2.30
N PHE A 96 4.30 -0.86 -1.78
CA PHE A 96 5.70 -1.02 -1.46
C PHE A 96 5.90 -0.84 0.04
N VAL A 97 6.37 -1.89 0.71
CA VAL A 97 6.58 -1.93 2.17
C VAL A 97 7.97 -2.48 2.49
N PRO A 98 8.58 -2.11 3.62
CA PRO A 98 9.81 -2.73 4.07
C PRO A 98 9.57 -4.18 4.47
N HIS A 99 10.35 -5.09 3.90
CA HIS A 99 10.34 -6.50 4.33
C HIS A 99 10.92 -6.62 5.74
N PHE A 100 10.39 -7.51 6.57
CA PHE A 100 10.82 -7.69 7.97
C PHE A 100 12.33 -7.97 8.13
N SER A 101 12.99 -8.52 7.12
CA SER A 101 14.45 -8.75 7.15
C SER A 101 15.29 -7.51 6.84
N ASN A 102 14.65 -6.38 6.53
CA ASN A 102 15.36 -5.12 6.34
C ASN A 102 15.75 -4.54 7.71
N PRO A 103 17.04 -4.37 8.04
CA PRO A 103 17.46 -3.85 9.34
C PRO A 103 16.97 -2.43 9.62
N TYR A 104 16.73 -1.62 8.60
CA TYR A 104 16.13 -0.30 8.78
C TYR A 104 14.67 -0.33 9.24
N HIS A 105 13.98 -1.45 9.04
CA HIS A 105 12.63 -1.62 9.54
C HIS A 105 12.55 -1.44 11.07
N TYR A 106 13.55 -1.95 11.78
CA TYR A 106 13.64 -1.88 13.25
C TYR A 106 14.22 -0.56 13.78
N SER A 107 14.77 0.26 12.90
CA SER A 107 15.37 1.55 13.26
C SER A 107 14.34 2.68 13.31
N ASP A 108 13.20 2.50 12.68
CA ASP A 108 12.10 3.44 12.75
C ASP A 108 11.10 2.99 13.82
N TYR A 109 11.05 3.74 14.93
CA TYR A 109 10.20 3.41 16.08
C TYR A 109 8.70 3.57 15.80
N THR A 110 8.34 4.21 14.67
CA THR A 110 6.95 4.42 14.25
C THR A 110 6.39 3.25 13.47
N HIS A 111 7.23 2.26 13.09
CA HIS A 111 6.77 1.04 12.44
C HIS A 111 6.02 0.14 13.42
N LYS A 112 4.78 -0.16 13.10
CA LYS A 112 3.87 -0.98 13.91
C LYS A 112 3.69 -2.38 13.35
N ARG A 113 3.93 -2.58 12.04
CA ARG A 113 3.65 -3.84 11.34
C ARG A 113 4.86 -4.37 10.61
N PHE A 114 4.99 -5.69 10.66
CA PHE A 114 6.02 -6.44 9.94
C PHE A 114 5.42 -7.06 8.69
N PHE A 115 6.05 -6.82 7.55
CA PHE A 115 5.65 -7.43 6.29
C PHE A 115 6.67 -8.48 5.84
N GLY A 116 6.16 -9.63 5.42
CA GLY A 116 6.90 -10.70 4.81
C GLY A 116 6.26 -11.14 3.50
N LEU A 117 6.81 -12.15 2.90
CA LEU A 117 6.42 -12.64 1.57
C LEU A 117 4.92 -12.99 1.47
N TYR A 118 4.31 -13.44 2.55
CA TYR A 118 2.92 -13.91 2.58
C TYR A 118 1.93 -12.88 3.16
N SER A 119 2.37 -11.72 3.61
CA SER A 119 1.52 -10.79 4.36
C SER A 119 0.30 -10.34 3.57
N PHE A 120 0.44 -10.04 2.29
CA PHE A 120 -0.69 -9.60 1.45
C PHE A 120 -1.54 -10.75 0.90
N GLU A 121 -1.07 -12.00 0.99
CA GLU A 121 -1.85 -13.16 0.61
C GLU A 121 -3.07 -13.39 1.53
N TYR A 122 -3.03 -12.88 2.76
CA TYR A 122 -4.18 -12.91 3.68
C TYR A 122 -5.36 -12.06 3.20
N PHE A 123 -5.12 -11.12 2.28
CA PHE A 123 -6.14 -10.27 1.66
C PHE A 123 -6.47 -10.70 0.22
N SER A 124 -5.93 -11.83 -0.23
CA SER A 124 -6.09 -12.32 -1.59
C SER A 124 -6.89 -13.61 -1.62
N LYS A 125 -7.80 -13.77 -2.58
CA LYS A 125 -8.50 -15.05 -2.84
C LYS A 125 -7.67 -16.03 -3.68
N SER A 126 -6.57 -15.56 -4.27
CA SER A 126 -5.64 -16.39 -5.01
C SER A 126 -4.36 -16.62 -4.21
N ASN A 127 -3.87 -17.86 -4.20
CA ASN A 127 -2.52 -18.11 -3.71
C ASN A 127 -1.55 -17.88 -4.88
N TYR A 128 -0.72 -16.88 -4.78
CA TYR A 128 0.26 -16.47 -5.80
C TYR A 128 1.37 -17.52 -6.01
N GLY A 129 1.02 -18.72 -6.43
CA GLY A 129 2.02 -19.75 -6.75
C GLY A 129 2.92 -20.22 -5.61
N PHE A 130 2.73 -19.72 -4.40
CA PHE A 130 3.50 -20.15 -3.24
C PHE A 130 3.09 -21.55 -2.77
N ASN A 131 4.07 -22.33 -2.32
CA ASN A 131 3.82 -23.66 -1.75
C ASN A 131 3.00 -23.59 -0.46
N ARG A 132 3.26 -22.58 0.38
CA ARG A 132 2.50 -22.36 1.59
C ARG A 132 1.19 -21.65 1.29
N LYS A 133 0.08 -22.25 1.68
CA LYS A 133 -1.24 -21.64 1.66
C LYS A 133 -1.48 -20.86 2.95
N VAL A 134 -2.05 -19.67 2.83
CA VAL A 134 -2.50 -18.89 3.99
C VAL A 134 -4.00 -19.04 4.18
N PRO A 135 -4.53 -18.97 5.43
CA PRO A 135 -5.97 -18.98 5.68
C PRO A 135 -6.67 -17.79 5.03
N GLN A 136 -7.89 -18.03 4.52
CA GLN A 136 -8.67 -17.04 3.75
C GLN A 136 -9.91 -16.54 4.50
N PHE A 137 -10.00 -16.79 5.82
CA PHE A 137 -11.19 -16.52 6.60
C PHE A 137 -11.10 -15.28 7.50
N TYR A 138 -10.00 -14.54 7.44
CA TYR A 138 -9.79 -13.36 8.29
C TYR A 138 -10.53 -12.12 7.80
N ASN A 139 -10.82 -12.04 6.50
CA ASN A 139 -11.53 -10.93 5.88
C ASN A 139 -12.22 -11.38 4.59
N ASP A 140 -13.13 -10.53 4.07
CA ASP A 140 -13.90 -10.80 2.85
C ASP A 140 -13.27 -10.20 1.58
N ASN A 141 -12.07 -9.63 1.68
CA ASN A 141 -11.37 -9.07 0.54
C ASN A 141 -11.11 -10.15 -0.52
N SER A 142 -11.30 -9.79 -1.78
CA SER A 142 -11.15 -10.72 -2.92
C SER A 142 -10.11 -10.23 -3.92
N PHE A 143 -9.03 -9.63 -3.44
CA PHE A 143 -7.91 -9.24 -4.30
C PHE A 143 -7.29 -10.46 -4.98
N VAL A 144 -6.69 -10.22 -6.13
CA VAL A 144 -5.86 -11.18 -6.84
C VAL A 144 -4.44 -10.64 -6.87
N THR A 145 -3.48 -11.39 -6.35
CA THR A 145 -2.08 -11.03 -6.42
C THR A 145 -1.55 -11.30 -7.83
N GLU A 146 -1.22 -10.25 -8.57
CA GLU A 146 -0.67 -10.35 -9.93
C GLU A 146 0.85 -10.53 -9.91
N SER A 147 1.55 -9.83 -8.99
CA SER A 147 3.00 -9.93 -8.87
C SER A 147 3.50 -9.60 -7.47
N ILE A 148 4.56 -10.27 -7.06
CA ILE A 148 5.33 -9.96 -5.85
C ILE A 148 6.80 -9.82 -6.24
N LYS A 149 7.42 -8.74 -5.80
CA LYS A 149 8.82 -8.47 -6.08
C LYS A 149 9.57 -8.07 -4.80
N LEU A 150 10.63 -8.80 -4.47
CA LEU A 150 11.58 -8.38 -3.45
C LEU A 150 12.58 -7.42 -4.09
N VAL A 151 12.67 -6.21 -3.54
CA VAL A 151 13.59 -5.18 -4.01
C VAL A 151 14.73 -5.02 -3.02
N PHE A 152 15.93 -5.33 -3.47
CA PHE A 152 17.14 -5.23 -2.67
C PHE A 152 17.83 -3.92 -3.01
N LYS A 153 17.85 -2.99 -2.05
CA LYS A 153 18.53 -1.70 -2.23
C LYS A 153 19.98 -1.75 -1.72
N SER A 154 20.95 -1.36 -2.57
CA SER A 154 22.25 -0.91 -2.10
C SER A 154 22.07 0.29 -1.12
N PRO A 155 22.82 0.44 0.00
CA PRO A 155 24.28 0.28 -0.01
C PRO A 155 24.80 -1.03 0.58
N TRP A 156 23.97 -1.98 0.91
CA TRP A 156 24.47 -3.25 1.41
C TRP A 156 25.06 -4.08 0.28
N LYS A 157 26.28 -3.70 -0.14
CA LYS A 157 27.12 -4.62 -0.89
C LYS A 157 27.51 -5.72 0.07
N TYR A 158 27.10 -6.93 -0.21
CA TYR A 158 27.51 -8.08 0.58
C TYR A 158 29.02 -8.14 0.61
N ARG A 159 29.58 -8.18 1.81
CA ARG A 159 31.03 -8.21 1.99
C ARG A 159 31.61 -9.59 1.79
N ASN A 160 30.79 -10.61 1.69
CA ASN A 160 31.25 -11.97 1.45
C ASN A 160 30.39 -12.67 0.38
N LYS A 161 31.02 -13.57 -0.33
CA LYS A 161 30.44 -14.30 -1.45
C LYS A 161 29.21 -15.13 -1.07
N VAL A 162 29.17 -15.68 0.15
CA VAL A 162 28.04 -16.48 0.64
C VAL A 162 26.76 -15.67 0.76
N GLN A 163 26.86 -14.44 1.27
CA GLN A 163 25.72 -13.53 1.33
C GLN A 163 25.23 -13.16 -0.07
N GLU A 164 26.14 -12.93 -1.00
CA GLU A 164 25.81 -12.62 -2.38
C GLU A 164 25.07 -13.78 -3.07
N GLU A 165 25.51 -15.02 -2.85
CA GLU A 165 24.87 -16.21 -3.39
C GLU A 165 23.46 -16.43 -2.82
N ILE A 166 23.24 -16.23 -1.51
CA ILE A 166 21.91 -16.31 -0.88
C ILE A 166 20.96 -15.29 -1.50
N TRP A 167 21.44 -14.09 -1.78
CA TRP A 167 20.62 -13.08 -2.40
C TRP A 167 20.28 -13.37 -3.86
N GLN A 168 21.19 -13.94 -4.60
CA GLN A 168 20.95 -14.30 -5.99
C GLN A 168 19.99 -15.48 -6.14
N ALA A 169 19.98 -16.39 -5.18
CA ALA A 169 19.05 -17.51 -5.15
C ALA A 169 17.58 -17.08 -4.92
N ASN A 170 17.34 -15.86 -4.41
CA ASN A 170 16.01 -15.32 -4.11
C ASN A 170 15.53 -14.31 -5.16
N LYS A 171 16.21 -14.18 -6.28
CA LYS A 171 15.74 -13.43 -7.45
C LYS A 171 14.83 -14.33 -8.28
#